data_46cb855cfdcfc35ca1ae2fa345154cb1
#
_entry.id   46cb855cfdcfc35ca1ae2fa345154cb1
#
_cell.length_a   1.000
_cell.length_b   1.000
_cell.length_c   1.000
_cell.angle_alpha   90.00
_cell.angle_beta   90.00
_cell.angle_gamma   90.00
#
_symmetry.space_group_name_H-M   'P 1'
#
loop_
_entity.id
_entity.type
_entity.pdbx_description
1 polymer ?
#
loop_
_entity_poly.entity_id
_entity_poly.type
_entity_poly.pdbx_seq_one_letter_code
_entity_poly.pdbx_strand_id
1 'polypeptide(L)'
;MRPRQTLLLGLLLLLPVLAFLFLFSFGTNRYALPTYLPDHVDSTKVGGEWQRDTVFHQIAAFQLPASTGRLVSSQELGKGLYIAQFYGSDETSVRVARQLLRVQEKFRHESRVRLVTFVLNADSKQVSSLTRLAEQYGTIAGKWFFLTGPADTLRRLTIDEFRLTADPKRFPGATYTANLPAGRLLLVDNQRRVRGLYDGADGREIDRLLTEVTVQLYDYEHPH
;
A
#
# COMPACT_ATOMS: atom_id res chain seq x y z
N MET A 1 -2.69 -53.89 -30.79
CA MET A 1 -3.01 -52.47 -30.97
C MET A 1 -2.36 -52.03 -32.29
N ARG A 2 -3.08 -51.29 -33.15
CA ARG A 2 -2.50 -50.78 -34.39
C ARG A 2 -1.50 -49.65 -34.02
N PRO A 3 -0.28 -49.63 -34.62
CA PRO A 3 0.78 -48.67 -34.24
C PRO A 3 0.32 -47.19 -34.28
N ARG A 4 -0.64 -46.85 -35.15
CA ARG A 4 -1.27 -45.53 -35.19
C ARG A 4 -2.09 -45.18 -33.98
N GLN A 5 -2.75 -46.16 -33.30
CA GLN A 5 -3.55 -45.93 -32.09
C GLN A 5 -2.66 -45.70 -30.87
N THR A 6 -1.52 -46.39 -30.79
CA THR A 6 -0.55 -46.22 -29.71
C THR A 6 0.12 -44.84 -29.81
N LEU A 7 0.42 -44.39 -31.03
CA LEU A 7 1.01 -43.07 -31.30
C LEU A 7 0.03 -41.94 -30.94
N LEU A 8 -1.25 -42.07 -31.33
CA LEU A 8 -2.31 -41.11 -30.96
C LEU A 8 -2.53 -41.04 -29.44
N LEU A 9 -2.53 -42.18 -28.76
CA LEU A 9 -2.67 -42.20 -27.30
C LEU A 9 -1.49 -41.54 -26.61
N GLY A 10 -0.25 -41.80 -27.10
CA GLY A 10 0.95 -41.17 -26.59
C GLY A 10 0.95 -39.64 -26.75
N LEU A 11 0.52 -39.17 -27.93
CA LEU A 11 0.38 -37.75 -28.24
C LEU A 11 -0.68 -37.08 -27.36
N LEU A 12 -1.82 -37.74 -27.13
CA LEU A 12 -2.91 -37.26 -26.31
C LEU A 12 -2.48 -37.10 -24.82
N LEU A 13 -1.65 -38.04 -24.33
CA LEU A 13 -1.08 -37.98 -22.96
C LEU A 13 0.06 -36.94 -22.84
N LEU A 14 0.84 -36.75 -23.91
CA LEU A 14 1.97 -35.81 -23.90
C LEU A 14 1.50 -34.35 -23.98
N LEU A 15 0.41 -34.07 -24.69
CA LEU A 15 -0.09 -32.71 -24.94
C LEU A 15 -0.39 -31.92 -23.65
N PRO A 16 -1.08 -32.44 -22.63
CA PRO A 16 -1.29 -31.71 -21.35
C PRO A 16 0.02 -31.47 -20.61
N VAL A 17 0.98 -32.40 -20.66
CA VAL A 17 2.29 -32.24 -20.04
C VAL A 17 3.09 -31.12 -20.72
N LEU A 18 3.10 -31.11 -22.06
CA LEU A 18 3.75 -30.02 -22.83
C LEU A 18 3.04 -28.68 -22.61
N ALA A 19 1.72 -28.65 -22.54
CA ALA A 19 0.96 -27.44 -22.24
C ALA A 19 1.28 -26.94 -20.83
N PHE A 20 1.37 -27.81 -19.85
CA PHE A 20 1.77 -27.45 -18.47
C PHE A 20 3.21 -26.90 -18.43
N LEU A 21 4.16 -27.55 -19.08
CA LEU A 21 5.55 -27.10 -19.16
C LEU A 21 5.65 -25.76 -19.88
N PHE A 22 4.87 -25.56 -20.95
CA PHE A 22 4.81 -24.29 -21.66
C PHE A 22 4.26 -23.17 -20.76
N LEU A 23 3.13 -23.38 -20.07
CA LEU A 23 2.56 -22.42 -19.16
C LEU A 23 3.49 -22.14 -17.97
N PHE A 24 4.17 -23.15 -17.46
CA PHE A 24 5.13 -23.00 -16.36
C PHE A 24 6.38 -22.21 -16.81
N SER A 25 6.86 -22.43 -18.05
CA SER A 25 8.05 -21.74 -18.57
C SER A 25 7.78 -20.34 -19.08
N PHE A 26 6.59 -20.08 -19.65
CA PHE A 26 6.23 -18.81 -20.27
C PHE A 26 5.14 -18.04 -19.53
N GLY A 27 4.49 -18.66 -18.54
CA GLY A 27 3.44 -18.05 -17.72
C GLY A 27 3.99 -17.16 -16.62
N THR A 28 4.81 -16.17 -16.94
CA THR A 28 5.19 -15.14 -15.95
C THR A 28 3.97 -14.25 -15.67
N ASN A 29 3.46 -14.33 -14.46
CA ASN A 29 2.42 -13.41 -14.01
C ASN A 29 3.05 -12.00 -13.84
N ARG A 30 2.85 -11.13 -14.82
CA ARG A 30 3.36 -9.75 -14.83
C ARG A 30 2.36 -8.75 -14.25
N TYR A 31 1.60 -9.16 -13.26
CA TYR A 31 0.66 -8.27 -12.61
C TYR A 31 1.42 -7.37 -11.62
N ALA A 32 1.75 -6.15 -12.04
CA ALA A 32 2.29 -5.13 -11.18
C ALA A 32 1.18 -4.17 -10.73
N LEU A 33 1.22 -3.73 -9.47
CA LEU A 33 0.28 -2.73 -8.99
C LEU A 33 0.48 -1.39 -9.70
N PRO A 34 -0.60 -0.66 -10.01
CA PRO A 34 -0.50 0.69 -10.53
C PRO A 34 0.20 1.62 -9.52
N THR A 35 0.77 2.70 -10.01
CA THR A 35 1.25 3.81 -9.18
C THR A 35 0.25 4.95 -9.29
N TYR A 36 -0.12 5.50 -8.15
CA TYR A 36 -1.09 6.61 -8.05
C TYR A 36 -0.36 7.94 -7.86
N LEU A 37 -1.12 9.02 -7.94
CA LEU A 37 -0.66 10.39 -7.72
C LEU A 37 0.41 10.81 -8.75
N PRO A 38 0.06 10.95 -10.04
CA PRO A 38 0.99 11.50 -11.02
C PRO A 38 1.31 12.95 -10.69
N ASP A 39 2.58 13.34 -10.83
CA ASP A 39 3.05 14.72 -10.69
C ASP A 39 3.05 15.40 -12.06
N HIS A 40 3.79 14.84 -13.00
CA HIS A 40 3.89 15.38 -14.36
C HIS A 40 4.25 14.27 -15.35
N VAL A 41 4.19 14.61 -16.63
CA VAL A 41 4.60 13.71 -17.70
C VAL A 41 5.86 14.28 -18.33
N ASP A 42 6.96 13.55 -18.22
CA ASP A 42 8.18 13.86 -18.94
C ASP A 42 8.08 13.36 -20.39
N SER A 43 8.58 14.18 -21.29
CA SER A 43 8.65 13.83 -22.72
C SER A 43 10.11 13.86 -23.17
N THR A 44 10.67 12.70 -23.43
CA THR A 44 12.06 12.56 -23.86
C THR A 44 12.09 12.03 -25.30
N LYS A 45 12.97 12.57 -26.13
CA LYS A 45 13.14 12.09 -27.50
C LYS A 45 14.21 11.01 -27.53
N VAL A 46 13.80 9.76 -27.78
CA VAL A 46 14.69 8.61 -27.87
C VAL A 46 14.61 8.03 -29.29
N GLY A 47 15.75 7.95 -30.00
CA GLY A 47 15.79 7.42 -31.37
C GLY A 47 14.96 8.18 -32.42
N GLY A 48 14.60 9.44 -32.15
CA GLY A 48 13.74 10.25 -33.04
C GLY A 48 12.25 10.24 -32.67
N GLU A 49 11.80 9.33 -31.83
CA GLU A 49 10.42 9.25 -31.33
C GLU A 49 10.26 9.88 -29.94
N TRP A 50 9.08 10.49 -29.69
CA TRP A 50 8.76 11.05 -28.39
C TRP A 50 8.27 9.92 -27.45
N GLN A 51 9.07 9.62 -26.44
CA GLN A 51 8.68 8.76 -25.34
C GLN A 51 8.13 9.61 -24.18
N ARG A 52 6.93 9.29 -23.73
CA ARG A 52 6.29 9.92 -22.57
C ARG A 52 6.40 9.01 -21.38
N ASP A 53 6.95 9.52 -20.30
CA ASP A 53 7.04 8.83 -19.02
C ASP A 53 6.30 9.62 -17.94
N THR A 54 5.54 8.94 -17.09
CA THR A 54 4.79 9.57 -16.01
C THR A 54 5.62 9.56 -14.74
N VAL A 55 5.98 10.73 -14.26
CA VAL A 55 6.64 10.89 -12.96
C VAL A 55 5.58 10.90 -11.87
N PHE A 56 5.72 9.99 -10.91
CA PHE A 56 4.78 9.85 -9.81
C PHE A 56 5.31 10.51 -8.55
N HIS A 57 4.39 11.08 -7.79
CA HIS A 57 4.67 11.73 -6.51
C HIS A 57 5.31 10.75 -5.51
N GLN A 58 6.34 11.20 -4.83
CA GLN A 58 6.98 10.50 -3.73
C GLN A 58 6.71 11.27 -2.44
N ILE A 59 6.09 10.61 -1.47
CA ILE A 59 5.82 11.19 -0.15
C ILE A 59 7.13 11.69 0.44
N ALA A 60 7.18 12.98 0.81
CA ALA A 60 8.37 13.60 1.39
C ALA A 60 8.83 12.88 2.67
N ALA A 61 10.12 12.98 2.96
CA ALA A 61 10.67 12.42 4.18
C ALA A 61 10.05 13.11 5.41
N PHE A 62 9.68 12.30 6.40
CA PHE A 62 9.19 12.78 7.69
C PHE A 62 9.79 12.01 8.85
N GLN A 63 9.75 12.61 10.02
CA GLN A 63 10.11 11.98 11.28
C GLN A 63 9.12 12.45 12.35
N LEU A 64 8.42 11.51 12.97
CA LEU A 64 7.35 11.79 13.91
C LEU A 64 7.48 10.93 15.20
N PRO A 65 7.08 11.46 16.35
CA PRO A 65 7.01 10.69 17.59
C PRO A 65 5.92 9.61 17.51
N ALA A 66 6.30 8.41 17.94
CA ALA A 66 5.41 7.26 18.06
C ALA A 66 4.85 7.08 19.47
N SER A 67 3.84 6.23 19.61
CA SER A 67 3.27 5.79 20.88
C SER A 67 4.30 5.19 21.87
N THR A 68 5.43 4.72 21.36
CA THR A 68 6.56 4.21 22.15
C THR A 68 7.47 5.29 22.71
N GLY A 69 7.22 6.57 22.40
CA GLY A 69 8.07 7.72 22.77
C GLY A 69 9.28 7.92 21.86
N ARG A 70 9.60 6.98 20.95
CA ARG A 70 10.71 7.15 20.01
C ARG A 70 10.25 7.86 18.72
N LEU A 71 11.20 8.45 18.00
CA LEU A 71 10.97 9.00 16.67
C LEU A 71 11.00 7.87 15.65
N VAL A 72 10.02 7.86 14.74
CA VAL A 72 9.91 6.95 13.60
C VAL A 72 10.04 7.77 12.33
N SER A 73 10.94 7.36 11.45
CA SER A 73 11.18 8.03 10.18
C SER A 73 10.51 7.31 9.01
N SER A 74 10.19 8.06 7.96
CA SER A 74 9.70 7.50 6.70
C SER A 74 10.70 6.53 6.06
N GLN A 75 12.01 6.69 6.29
CA GLN A 75 13.04 5.76 5.83
C GLN A 75 12.96 4.40 6.54
N GLU A 76 12.64 4.41 7.84
CA GLU A 76 12.43 3.16 8.59
C GLU A 76 11.21 2.41 8.06
N LEU A 77 10.12 3.13 7.80
CA LEU A 77 8.90 2.57 7.22
C LEU A 77 9.12 2.05 5.80
N GLY A 78 9.92 2.75 5.00
CA GLY A 78 10.26 2.44 3.61
C GLY A 78 11.22 1.27 3.40
N LYS A 79 11.64 0.55 4.45
CA LYS A 79 12.37 -0.73 4.29
C LYS A 79 11.52 -1.87 3.70
N GLY A 80 10.25 -1.64 3.49
CA GLY A 80 9.27 -2.51 2.88
C GLY A 80 8.11 -1.66 2.35
N LEU A 81 6.90 -2.07 2.67
CA LEU A 81 5.70 -1.30 2.39
C LEU A 81 4.95 -0.99 3.69
N TYR A 82 4.16 0.06 3.67
CA TYR A 82 3.30 0.36 4.81
C TYR A 82 1.89 0.80 4.37
N ILE A 83 0.92 0.48 5.23
CA ILE A 83 -0.47 0.91 5.08
C ILE A 83 -0.68 2.10 6.01
N ALA A 84 -1.01 3.26 5.42
CA ALA A 84 -1.25 4.51 6.14
C ALA A 84 -2.75 4.70 6.41
N GLN A 85 -3.10 5.02 7.67
CA GLN A 85 -4.40 5.50 8.13
C GLN A 85 -4.25 6.89 8.72
N PHE A 86 -5.24 7.76 8.50
CA PHE A 86 -5.37 9.06 9.16
C PHE A 86 -6.53 8.99 10.16
N TYR A 87 -6.20 9.08 11.44
CA TYR A 87 -7.13 8.84 12.54
C TYR A 87 -7.58 10.16 13.17
N GLY A 88 -8.89 10.44 13.11
CA GLY A 88 -9.51 11.65 13.63
C GLY A 88 -10.37 11.45 14.89
N SER A 89 -10.37 10.27 15.51
CA SER A 89 -11.20 9.89 16.67
C SER A 89 -12.71 9.85 16.40
N ASP A 90 -13.12 9.92 15.12
CA ASP A 90 -14.50 9.73 14.68
C ASP A 90 -14.84 8.23 14.54
N GLU A 91 -16.15 7.93 14.41
CA GLU A 91 -16.62 6.54 14.31
C GLU A 91 -16.02 5.78 13.13
N THR A 92 -15.81 6.47 12.00
CA THR A 92 -15.20 5.87 10.81
C THR A 92 -13.76 5.49 11.07
N SER A 93 -12.96 6.38 11.69
CA SER A 93 -11.59 6.10 12.10
C SER A 93 -11.48 4.88 13.01
N VAL A 94 -12.41 4.74 13.97
CA VAL A 94 -12.49 3.57 14.87
C VAL A 94 -12.80 2.29 14.09
N ARG A 95 -13.73 2.35 13.16
CA ARG A 95 -14.11 1.21 12.32
C ARG A 95 -12.94 0.74 11.46
N VAL A 96 -12.24 1.67 10.83
CA VAL A 96 -11.05 1.39 10.01
C VAL A 96 -9.93 0.78 10.85
N ALA A 97 -9.67 1.31 12.04
CA ALA A 97 -8.66 0.75 12.94
C ALA A 97 -8.97 -0.72 13.32
N ARG A 98 -10.26 -1.07 13.50
CA ARG A 98 -10.68 -2.48 13.72
C ARG A 98 -10.41 -3.36 12.48
N GLN A 99 -10.60 -2.84 11.28
CA GLN A 99 -10.27 -3.58 10.05
C GLN A 99 -8.75 -3.78 9.89
N LEU A 100 -7.95 -2.83 10.34
CA LEU A 100 -6.49 -2.96 10.30
C LEU A 100 -5.97 -4.08 11.21
N LEU A 101 -6.74 -4.54 12.21
CA LEU A 101 -6.41 -5.76 12.96
C LEU A 101 -6.35 -6.99 12.05
N ARG A 102 -7.24 -7.11 11.06
CA ARG A 102 -7.21 -8.21 10.09
C ARG A 102 -5.93 -8.17 9.25
N VAL A 103 -5.52 -6.96 8.86
CA VAL A 103 -4.28 -6.74 8.11
C VAL A 103 -3.07 -7.10 8.97
N GLN A 104 -3.05 -6.65 10.23
CA GLN A 104 -2.00 -6.99 11.19
C GLN A 104 -1.84 -8.50 11.37
N GLU A 105 -2.95 -9.22 11.58
CA GLU A 105 -2.93 -10.66 11.77
C GLU A 105 -2.47 -11.41 10.50
N LYS A 106 -2.97 -11.02 9.33
CA LYS A 106 -2.57 -11.63 8.06
C LYS A 106 -1.06 -11.54 7.82
N PHE A 107 -0.48 -10.39 8.11
CA PHE A 107 0.95 -10.13 7.88
C PHE A 107 1.77 -10.10 9.16
N ARG A 108 1.32 -10.76 10.23
CA ARG A 108 1.97 -10.78 11.55
C ARG A 108 3.48 -11.08 11.48
N HIS A 109 3.85 -12.06 10.68
CA HIS A 109 5.22 -12.55 10.55
C HIS A 109 5.98 -11.95 9.35
N GLU A 110 5.34 -11.10 8.53
CA GLU A 110 5.98 -10.46 7.38
C GLU A 110 6.58 -9.10 7.81
N SER A 111 7.88 -9.06 8.04
CA SER A 111 8.57 -7.87 8.56
C SER A 111 8.59 -6.67 7.61
N ARG A 112 8.40 -6.92 6.32
CA ARG A 112 8.35 -5.87 5.27
C ARG A 112 7.01 -5.13 5.24
N VAL A 113 5.96 -5.64 5.88
CA VAL A 113 4.64 -4.99 5.97
C VAL A 113 4.49 -4.29 7.30
N ARG A 114 4.19 -3.00 7.28
CA ARG A 114 3.94 -2.18 8.47
C ARG A 114 2.61 -1.45 8.36
N LEU A 115 2.02 -1.14 9.51
CA LEU A 115 0.84 -0.31 9.63
C LEU A 115 1.24 1.01 10.29
N VAL A 116 0.68 2.10 9.81
CA VAL A 116 0.96 3.44 10.32
C VAL A 116 -0.36 4.19 10.49
N THR A 117 -0.67 4.58 11.71
CA THR A 117 -1.81 5.44 12.03
C THR A 117 -1.31 6.82 12.41
N PHE A 118 -1.58 7.81 11.57
CA PHE A 118 -1.33 9.23 11.85
C PHE A 118 -2.51 9.77 12.66
N VAL A 119 -2.28 10.10 13.94
CA VAL A 119 -3.32 10.61 14.84
C VAL A 119 -3.36 12.13 14.75
N LEU A 120 -4.40 12.66 14.09
CA LEU A 120 -4.50 14.07 13.69
C LEU A 120 -4.81 15.01 14.86
N ASN A 121 -5.55 14.55 15.87
CA ASN A 121 -6.06 15.36 16.98
C ASN A 121 -5.34 15.08 18.30
N ALA A 122 -4.22 14.37 18.28
CA ALA A 122 -3.46 14.17 19.50
C ALA A 122 -2.63 15.43 19.78
N ASP A 123 -2.79 15.97 20.98
CA ASP A 123 -1.88 17.00 21.48
C ASP A 123 -0.46 16.40 21.50
N SER A 124 0.48 17.03 20.81
CA SER A 124 1.87 16.54 20.66
C SER A 124 2.60 16.29 21.99
N LYS A 125 2.02 16.75 23.09
CA LYS A 125 2.50 16.53 24.45
C LYS A 125 2.00 15.22 25.11
N GLN A 126 1.14 14.44 24.43
CA GLN A 126 0.48 13.27 25.03
C GLN A 126 0.87 11.95 24.36
N VAL A 127 2.15 11.58 24.41
CA VAL A 127 2.60 10.21 24.06
C VAL A 127 1.77 9.15 24.82
N SER A 128 1.39 9.45 26.07
CA SER A 128 0.55 8.56 26.88
C SER A 128 -0.85 8.28 26.31
N SER A 129 -1.44 9.23 25.57
CA SER A 129 -2.72 8.99 24.89
C SER A 129 -2.56 8.09 23.67
N LEU A 130 -1.46 8.22 22.93
CA LEU A 130 -1.12 7.33 21.82
C LEU A 130 -0.83 5.91 22.31
N THR A 131 -0.10 5.76 23.41
CA THR A 131 0.18 4.45 24.01
C THR A 131 -1.11 3.75 24.39
N ARG A 132 -2.02 4.45 25.07
CA ARG A 132 -3.33 3.89 25.43
C ARG A 132 -4.15 3.51 24.21
N LEU A 133 -4.12 4.33 23.14
CA LEU A 133 -4.81 4.03 21.90
C LEU A 133 -4.21 2.78 21.22
N ALA A 134 -2.90 2.67 21.18
CA ALA A 134 -2.19 1.51 20.62
C ALA A 134 -2.52 0.22 21.41
N GLU A 135 -2.54 0.30 22.74
CA GLU A 135 -2.93 -0.82 23.61
C GLU A 135 -4.39 -1.23 23.39
N GLN A 136 -5.30 -0.26 23.29
CA GLN A 136 -6.72 -0.50 23.03
C GLN A 136 -6.95 -1.31 21.74
N TYR A 137 -6.12 -1.08 20.70
CA TYR A 137 -6.19 -1.81 19.44
C TYR A 137 -5.30 -3.06 19.41
N GLY A 138 -4.63 -3.43 20.50
CA GLY A 138 -3.78 -4.62 20.54
C GLY A 138 -2.67 -4.61 19.50
N THR A 139 -1.99 -3.48 19.36
CA THR A 139 -0.95 -3.33 18.34
C THR A 139 0.30 -4.15 18.67
N ILE A 140 0.88 -4.77 17.65
CA ILE A 140 2.14 -5.50 17.75
C ILE A 140 3.29 -4.51 17.59
N ALA A 141 4.20 -4.46 18.54
CA ALA A 141 5.37 -3.59 18.52
C ALA A 141 6.23 -3.84 17.26
N GLY A 142 6.65 -2.76 16.60
CA GLY A 142 7.40 -2.84 15.34
C GLY A 142 6.58 -3.18 14.09
N LYS A 143 5.30 -3.54 14.26
CA LYS A 143 4.37 -3.85 13.16
C LYS A 143 3.39 -2.71 12.93
N TRP A 144 2.78 -2.16 13.96
CA TRP A 144 1.81 -1.09 13.86
C TRP A 144 2.24 0.11 14.69
N PHE A 145 2.43 1.24 14.03
CA PHE A 145 2.90 2.49 14.62
C PHE A 145 1.76 3.50 14.70
N PHE A 146 1.58 4.09 15.88
CA PHE A 146 0.74 5.27 16.04
C PHE A 146 1.66 6.48 16.14
N LEU A 147 1.54 7.38 15.19
CA LEU A 147 2.37 8.57 15.05
C LEU A 147 1.54 9.83 15.25
N THR A 148 2.14 10.84 15.86
CA THR A 148 1.57 12.19 15.95
C THR A 148 2.65 13.24 15.76
N GLY A 149 2.28 14.51 15.79
CA GLY A 149 3.22 15.61 15.65
C GLY A 149 2.52 16.96 15.64
N PRO A 150 3.26 18.04 15.33
CA PRO A 150 2.67 19.37 15.18
C PRO A 150 1.54 19.36 14.15
N ALA A 151 0.44 20.06 14.46
CA ALA A 151 -0.76 20.08 13.62
C ALA A 151 -0.44 20.51 12.17
N ASP A 152 0.42 21.49 11.97
CA ASP A 152 0.82 21.93 10.63
C ASP A 152 1.62 20.87 9.86
N THR A 153 2.45 20.10 10.56
CA THR A 153 3.19 18.98 9.95
C THR A 153 2.23 17.87 9.50
N LEU A 154 1.30 17.48 10.38
CA LEU A 154 0.29 16.47 10.06
C LEU A 154 -0.64 16.94 8.94
N ARG A 155 -1.06 18.23 8.95
CA ARG A 155 -1.86 18.81 7.88
C ARG A 155 -1.13 18.78 6.55
N ARG A 156 0.14 19.19 6.52
CA ARG A 156 0.98 19.14 5.31
C ARG A 156 1.12 17.71 4.80
N LEU A 157 1.44 16.76 5.67
CA LEU A 157 1.51 15.35 5.29
C LEU A 157 0.19 14.88 4.69
N THR A 158 -0.93 15.14 5.35
CA THR A 158 -2.25 14.69 4.89
C THR A 158 -2.62 15.29 3.55
N ILE A 159 -2.46 16.62 3.39
CA ILE A 159 -2.98 17.36 2.24
C ILE A 159 -1.99 17.38 1.09
N ASP A 160 -0.73 17.70 1.35
CA ASP A 160 0.25 17.94 0.30
C ASP A 160 0.98 16.67 -0.11
N GLU A 161 1.34 15.82 0.85
CA GLU A 161 2.10 14.60 0.57
C GLU A 161 1.21 13.41 0.22
N PHE A 162 0.24 13.10 1.07
CA PHE A 162 -0.71 12.02 0.79
C PHE A 162 -1.87 12.46 -0.11
N ARG A 163 -1.95 13.75 -0.45
CA ARG A 163 -2.97 14.36 -1.33
C ARG A 163 -4.42 14.02 -0.93
N LEU A 164 -4.66 13.90 0.36
CA LEU A 164 -5.96 13.64 0.93
C LEU A 164 -6.72 14.97 1.14
N THR A 165 -7.30 15.49 0.07
CA THR A 165 -8.08 16.73 0.06
C THR A 165 -9.41 16.53 -0.66
N ALA A 166 -10.44 17.25 -0.25
CA ALA A 166 -11.71 17.32 -0.95
C ALA A 166 -11.68 18.28 -2.16
N ASP A 167 -10.58 19.02 -2.38
CA ASP A 167 -10.46 19.97 -3.50
C ASP A 167 -9.77 19.32 -4.71
N PRO A 168 -10.53 18.90 -5.75
CA PRO A 168 -9.97 18.30 -6.95
C PRO A 168 -9.17 19.30 -7.81
N LYS A 169 -9.33 20.62 -7.60
CA LYS A 169 -8.57 21.64 -8.33
C LYS A 169 -7.12 21.73 -7.85
N ARG A 170 -6.87 21.38 -6.59
CA ARG A 170 -5.54 21.43 -6.00
C ARG A 170 -4.59 20.39 -6.60
N PHE A 171 -5.15 19.21 -6.95
CA PHE A 171 -4.39 18.11 -7.54
C PHE A 171 -5.21 17.45 -8.68
N PRO A 172 -5.11 17.98 -9.91
CA PRO A 172 -5.80 17.40 -11.06
C PRO A 172 -5.40 15.94 -11.30
N GLY A 173 -6.36 15.09 -11.57
CA GLY A 173 -6.13 13.67 -11.85
C GLY A 173 -6.09 12.74 -10.63
N ALA A 174 -6.15 13.28 -9.41
CA ALA A 174 -6.31 12.45 -8.23
C ALA A 174 -7.79 12.03 -8.04
N THR A 175 -8.01 10.77 -7.72
CA THR A 175 -9.36 10.24 -7.44
C THR A 175 -9.75 10.59 -6.01
N TYR A 176 -10.53 11.64 -5.82
CA TYR A 176 -10.96 12.10 -4.50
C TYR A 176 -12.41 11.80 -4.23
N THR A 177 -12.69 11.46 -3.00
CA THR A 177 -14.05 11.43 -2.47
C THR A 177 -14.20 12.48 -1.38
N ALA A 178 -15.38 13.09 -1.31
CA ALA A 178 -15.66 14.26 -0.47
C ALA A 178 -15.53 14.02 1.06
N ASN A 179 -15.42 12.78 1.50
CA ASN A 179 -15.37 12.39 2.92
C ASN A 179 -13.99 11.89 3.30
N LEU A 180 -13.06 12.80 3.47
CA LEU A 180 -11.68 12.52 3.80
C LEU A 180 -11.25 13.21 5.09
N PRO A 181 -10.28 12.65 5.79
CA PRO A 181 -9.37 11.52 5.55
C PRO A 181 -9.71 10.24 6.31
N ALA A 182 -10.73 10.25 7.17
CA ALA A 182 -10.96 9.26 8.22
C ALA A 182 -11.16 7.81 7.74
N GLY A 183 -11.74 7.61 6.55
CA GLY A 183 -12.03 6.28 6.01
C GLY A 183 -10.96 5.72 5.06
N ARG A 184 -9.97 6.52 4.68
CA ARG A 184 -9.00 6.11 3.64
C ARG A 184 -7.80 5.37 4.20
N LEU A 185 -7.46 4.29 3.50
CA LEU A 185 -6.18 3.60 3.64
C LEU A 185 -5.36 3.78 2.37
N LEU A 186 -4.06 3.99 2.54
CA LEU A 186 -3.12 4.09 1.43
C LEU A 186 -2.04 3.03 1.58
N LEU A 187 -1.79 2.28 0.50
CA LEU A 187 -0.64 1.39 0.41
C LEU A 187 0.54 2.19 -0.17
N VAL A 188 1.64 2.21 0.54
CA VAL A 188 2.86 2.94 0.16
C VAL A 188 4.02 1.96 0.02
N ASP A 189 4.74 2.05 -1.09
CA ASP A 189 5.87 1.16 -1.40
C ASP A 189 7.20 1.64 -0.78
N ASN A 190 8.26 0.87 -1.00
CA ASN A 190 9.62 1.18 -0.54
C ASN A 190 10.25 2.40 -1.25
N GLN A 191 9.67 2.86 -2.35
CA GLN A 191 10.04 4.10 -3.04
C GLN A 191 9.18 5.30 -2.59
N ARG A 192 8.37 5.12 -1.54
CA ARG A 192 7.46 6.13 -0.99
C ARG A 192 6.39 6.58 -1.98
N ARG A 193 6.00 5.72 -2.93
CA ARG A 193 4.93 5.99 -3.90
C ARG A 193 3.65 5.30 -3.43
N VAL A 194 2.51 5.93 -3.71
CA VAL A 194 1.20 5.34 -3.41
C VAL A 194 0.87 4.29 -4.47
N ARG A 195 0.62 3.05 -4.02
CA ARG A 195 0.32 1.88 -4.84
C ARG A 195 -1.14 1.42 -4.73
N GLY A 196 -1.88 1.98 -3.79
CA GLY A 196 -3.29 1.67 -3.62
C GLY A 196 -4.00 2.66 -2.73
N LEU A 197 -5.30 2.84 -3.00
CA LEU A 197 -6.24 3.68 -2.25
C LEU A 197 -7.46 2.81 -1.95
N TYR A 198 -7.86 2.72 -0.67
CA TYR A 198 -8.93 1.82 -0.23
C TYR A 198 -9.91 2.55 0.69
N ASP A 199 -11.17 2.14 0.65
CA ASP A 199 -12.12 2.48 1.70
C ASP A 199 -11.92 1.49 2.87
N GLY A 200 -11.28 1.96 3.93
CA GLY A 200 -10.98 1.14 5.10
C GLY A 200 -12.21 0.71 5.89
N ALA A 201 -13.39 1.29 5.64
CA ALA A 201 -14.65 0.89 6.26
C ALA A 201 -15.37 -0.24 5.47
N ASP A 202 -14.99 -0.48 4.21
CA ASP A 202 -15.55 -1.55 3.37
C ASP A 202 -14.70 -2.82 3.49
N GLY A 203 -15.31 -3.92 3.92
CA GLY A 203 -14.63 -5.22 4.05
C GLY A 203 -14.06 -5.76 2.74
N ARG A 204 -14.69 -5.49 1.59
CA ARG A 204 -14.20 -5.91 0.25
C ARG A 204 -12.93 -5.14 -0.14
N GLU A 205 -12.89 -3.86 0.19
CA GLU A 205 -11.69 -3.04 -0.04
C GLU A 205 -10.51 -3.50 0.84
N ILE A 206 -10.80 -3.98 2.05
CA ILE A 206 -9.78 -4.64 2.90
C ILE A 206 -9.31 -5.95 2.27
N ASP A 207 -10.20 -6.78 1.73
CA ASP A 207 -9.81 -8.03 1.06
C ASP A 207 -8.96 -7.74 -0.19
N ARG A 208 -9.30 -6.68 -0.94
CA ARG A 208 -8.48 -6.16 -2.05
C ARG A 208 -7.11 -5.71 -1.58
N LEU A 209 -7.04 -4.92 -0.51
CA LEU A 209 -5.79 -4.49 0.11
C LEU A 209 -4.90 -5.70 0.49
N LEU A 210 -5.46 -6.71 1.15
CA LEU A 210 -4.71 -7.92 1.54
C LEU A 210 -4.11 -8.63 0.32
N THR A 211 -4.86 -8.71 -0.78
CA THR A 211 -4.40 -9.30 -2.04
C THR A 211 -3.28 -8.46 -2.67
N GLU A 212 -3.48 -7.15 -2.78
CA GLU A 212 -2.53 -6.24 -3.42
C GLU A 212 -1.22 -6.11 -2.62
N VAL A 213 -1.27 -6.16 -1.28
CA VAL A 213 -0.06 -6.27 -0.45
C VAL A 213 0.73 -7.54 -0.79
N THR A 214 0.04 -8.67 -0.98
CA THR A 214 0.71 -9.94 -1.35
C THR A 214 1.35 -9.84 -2.74
N VAL A 215 0.67 -9.21 -3.70
CA VAL A 215 1.22 -8.96 -5.05
C VAL A 215 2.47 -8.08 -4.97
N GLN A 216 2.45 -6.99 -4.19
CA GLN A 216 3.59 -6.10 -4.06
C GLN A 216 4.80 -6.78 -3.38
N LEU A 217 4.56 -7.66 -2.42
CA LEU A 217 5.62 -8.47 -1.82
C LEU A 217 6.24 -9.44 -2.82
N TYR A 218 5.42 -10.05 -3.69
CA TYR A 218 5.89 -10.91 -4.76
C TYR A 218 6.77 -10.16 -5.77
N ASP A 219 6.37 -8.93 -6.16
CA ASP A 219 7.16 -8.08 -7.06
C ASP A 219 8.54 -7.73 -6.45
N TYR A 220 8.63 -7.58 -5.13
CA TYR A 220 9.92 -7.33 -4.46
C TYR A 220 10.86 -8.55 -4.48
N GLU A 221 10.31 -9.74 -4.52
CA GLU A 221 11.07 -11.00 -4.60
C GLU A 221 11.47 -11.34 -6.04
N HIS A 222 10.70 -10.84 -7.03
CA HIS A 222 10.88 -11.13 -8.45
C HIS A 222 10.92 -9.81 -9.26
N PRO A 223 11.94 -8.97 -9.06
CA PRO A 223 12.05 -7.71 -9.81
C PRO A 223 12.20 -8.00 -11.31
N HIS A 224 11.48 -7.25 -12.14
CA HIS A 224 11.44 -7.36 -13.60
C HIS A 224 12.60 -6.64 -14.27
#